data_f98e75cff19136247d55e8933eb52c84
#
_entry.id   f98e75cff19136247d55e8933eb52c84
#
_cell.length_a   1.000
_cell.length_b   1.000
_cell.length_c   1.000
_cell.angle_alpha   90.00
_cell.angle_beta   90.00
_cell.angle_gamma   90.00
#
_symmetry.space_group_name_H-M   'P 1'
#
loop_
_entity.id
_entity.type
_entity.pdbx_description
1 polymer ?
#
loop_
_entity_poly.entity_id
_entity_poly.type
_entity_poly.pdbx_seq_one_letter_code
_entity_poly.pdbx_strand_id
1 'polypeptide(L)'
;FLENKTPYAGKTRISFWSSSAFLGHIYQTLTGLENGTYYVTAMIKGDYADGDESYLYAKDSAGNVITKQDMPISENDWVKVGIPVKVTDGTMTIGVYGKMSGSMWMNLDNVEAYYAGPTDTDVDATEKQIDALGDITLASEDAIAEARAAYNALTDLQKMQVNNYETLQKAEEKLAELKEDAAKVKAVESQI
;
A
#
# COMPACT_ATOMS: atom_id res chain seq x y z
N PHE A 1 16.36 -10.28 14.50
CA PHE A 1 16.75 -10.21 15.91
C PHE A 1 17.47 -8.89 16.17
N LEU A 2 17.64 -8.51 17.45
CA LEU A 2 18.30 -7.24 17.78
C LEU A 2 19.80 -7.33 17.58
N GLU A 3 20.37 -6.40 16.82
CA GLU A 3 21.80 -6.27 16.61
C GLU A 3 22.28 -4.84 16.92
N ASN A 4 23.52 -4.72 17.40
CA ASN A 4 24.16 -3.45 17.71
C ASN A 4 25.12 -2.97 16.60
N LYS A 5 24.99 -3.53 15.39
CA LYS A 5 25.83 -3.18 14.22
C LYS A 5 25.14 -2.10 13.39
N THR A 6 25.78 -0.96 13.26
CA THR A 6 25.36 0.15 12.36
C THR A 6 23.84 0.37 12.30
N PRO A 7 23.17 0.68 13.45
CA PRO A 7 21.76 1.06 13.42
C PRO A 7 21.61 2.39 12.69
N TYR A 8 20.37 2.68 12.22
CA TYR A 8 20.04 4.01 11.73
C TYR A 8 20.04 5.03 12.87
N ALA A 9 19.42 4.65 13.99
CA ALA A 9 19.33 5.47 15.18
C ALA A 9 19.59 4.64 16.46
N GLY A 10 19.96 5.30 17.55
CA GLY A 10 20.14 4.65 18.85
C GLY A 10 21.28 3.65 18.89
N LYS A 11 21.04 2.49 19.50
CA LYS A 11 22.09 1.50 19.78
C LYS A 11 21.87 0.15 19.10
N THR A 12 20.67 -0.14 18.64
CA THR A 12 20.27 -1.45 18.10
C THR A 12 19.38 -1.30 16.89
N ARG A 13 19.37 -2.29 16.03
CA ARG A 13 18.43 -2.46 14.91
C ARG A 13 17.83 -3.86 14.97
N ILE A 14 16.73 -4.08 14.26
CA ILE A 14 16.21 -5.41 13.98
C ILE A 14 16.88 -5.92 12.71
N SER A 15 17.35 -7.17 12.73
CA SER A 15 18.01 -7.82 11.60
C SER A 15 17.40 -9.18 11.34
N PHE A 16 17.10 -9.46 10.08
CA PHE A 16 16.66 -10.74 9.58
C PHE A 16 17.68 -11.26 8.58
N TRP A 17 18.17 -12.47 8.79
CA TRP A 17 19.09 -13.18 7.90
C TRP A 17 19.02 -14.68 8.16
N SER A 18 19.17 -15.47 7.11
CA SER A 18 19.37 -16.92 7.21
C SER A 18 20.16 -17.42 6.00
N SER A 19 20.91 -18.49 6.17
CA SER A 19 21.56 -19.20 5.06
C SER A 19 20.59 -20.01 4.19
N SER A 20 19.37 -20.23 4.68
CA SER A 20 18.29 -20.92 3.96
C SER A 20 17.10 -19.96 3.83
N ALA A 21 16.17 -20.27 2.92
CA ALA A 21 14.92 -19.51 2.80
C ALA A 21 14.20 -19.40 4.15
N PHE A 22 13.66 -18.23 4.43
CA PHE A 22 13.07 -17.93 5.72
C PHE A 22 11.89 -16.96 5.62
N LEU A 23 11.11 -16.91 6.69
CA LEU A 23 10.07 -15.93 6.91
C LEU A 23 10.45 -15.06 8.11
N GLY A 24 10.60 -13.76 7.88
CA GLY A 24 10.75 -12.73 8.92
C GLY A 24 9.45 -11.96 9.06
N HIS A 25 8.89 -11.91 10.27
CA HIS A 25 7.67 -11.17 10.54
C HIS A 25 7.75 -10.53 11.92
N ILE A 26 7.58 -9.21 11.96
CA ILE A 26 7.48 -8.45 13.21
C ILE A 26 6.32 -7.47 13.10
N TYR A 27 5.54 -7.35 14.15
CA TYR A 27 4.39 -6.45 14.18
C TYR A 27 4.09 -5.99 15.59
N GLN A 28 3.33 -4.89 15.67
CA GLN A 28 2.78 -4.36 16.92
C GLN A 28 1.36 -3.86 16.67
N THR A 29 0.45 -4.19 17.58
CA THR A 29 -0.90 -3.63 17.60
C THR A 29 -0.94 -2.42 18.53
N LEU A 30 -1.42 -1.32 18.01
CA LEU A 30 -1.66 -0.06 18.71
C LEU A 30 -3.17 0.08 18.91
N THR A 31 -3.58 0.44 20.14
CA THR A 31 -4.99 0.60 20.53
C THR A 31 -5.22 1.92 21.24
N GLY A 32 -6.47 2.37 21.32
CA GLY A 32 -6.80 3.67 21.93
C GLY A 32 -6.36 4.85 21.08
N LEU A 33 -6.21 4.63 19.79
CA LEU A 33 -5.85 5.67 18.83
C LEU A 33 -7.04 6.58 18.55
N GLU A 34 -6.78 7.85 18.26
CA GLU A 34 -7.78 8.75 17.70
C GLU A 34 -8.10 8.31 16.25
N ASN A 35 -9.39 8.33 15.86
CA ASN A 35 -9.77 8.04 14.48
C ASN A 35 -9.26 9.15 13.56
N GLY A 36 -8.72 8.76 12.41
CA GLY A 36 -8.13 9.69 11.45
C GLY A 36 -6.99 9.04 10.67
N THR A 37 -6.21 9.87 10.00
CA THR A 37 -5.07 9.44 9.21
C THR A 37 -3.80 9.44 10.05
N TYR A 38 -3.06 8.34 9.95
CA TYR A 38 -1.71 8.19 10.49
C TYR A 38 -0.71 8.00 9.36
N TYR A 39 0.52 8.47 9.56
CA TYR A 39 1.66 8.05 8.74
C TYR A 39 2.51 7.07 9.54
N VAL A 40 2.69 5.88 8.98
CA VAL A 40 3.59 4.86 9.52
C VAL A 40 4.83 4.82 8.66
N THR A 41 5.99 5.03 9.27
CA THR A 41 7.28 5.03 8.57
C THR A 41 8.25 4.07 9.21
N ALA A 42 9.22 3.61 8.43
CA ALA A 42 10.32 2.79 8.89
C ALA A 42 11.59 3.10 8.11
N MET A 43 12.73 2.99 8.74
CA MET A 43 14.02 2.96 8.06
C MET A 43 14.38 1.52 7.74
N ILE A 44 14.63 1.23 6.48
CA ILE A 44 14.94 -0.12 6.00
C ILE A 44 16.27 -0.14 5.24
N LYS A 45 16.90 -1.28 5.24
CA LYS A 45 18.11 -1.58 4.48
C LYS A 45 18.14 -3.08 4.24
N GLY A 46 18.35 -3.52 3.00
CA GLY A 46 18.31 -4.95 2.71
C GLY A 46 18.66 -5.32 1.28
N ASP A 47 18.85 -6.61 1.09
CA ASP A 47 19.05 -7.26 -0.20
C ASP A 47 18.06 -8.42 -0.34
N TYR A 48 17.34 -8.46 -1.45
CA TYR A 48 16.27 -9.41 -1.75
C TYR A 48 16.49 -10.01 -3.13
N ALA A 49 16.18 -11.29 -3.29
CA ALA A 49 16.21 -11.94 -4.59
C ALA A 49 14.93 -11.62 -5.39
N ASP A 50 14.99 -11.77 -6.71
CA ASP A 50 13.80 -11.71 -7.56
C ASP A 50 12.78 -12.79 -7.12
N GLY A 51 11.52 -12.37 -6.92
CA GLY A 51 10.45 -13.21 -6.39
C GLY A 51 10.36 -13.28 -4.87
N ASP A 52 11.28 -12.66 -4.11
CA ASP A 52 11.11 -12.46 -2.66
C ASP A 52 10.02 -11.43 -2.38
N GLU A 53 9.35 -11.59 -1.24
CA GLU A 53 8.34 -10.64 -0.77
C GLU A 53 8.90 -9.89 0.46
N SER A 54 8.87 -8.56 0.43
CA SER A 54 9.21 -7.73 1.59
C SER A 54 8.41 -6.45 1.57
N TYR A 55 7.63 -6.18 2.64
CA TYR A 55 6.78 -5.00 2.72
C TYR A 55 6.53 -4.51 4.14
N LEU A 56 6.36 -3.19 4.26
CA LEU A 56 5.72 -2.52 5.40
C LEU A 56 4.20 -2.57 5.20
N TYR A 57 3.44 -2.86 6.26
CA TYR A 57 1.99 -2.93 6.17
C TYR A 57 1.29 -2.38 7.40
N ALA A 58 0.00 -2.04 7.24
CA ALA A 58 -0.93 -1.82 8.33
C ALA A 58 -2.21 -2.66 8.14
N LYS A 59 -2.80 -3.08 9.26
CA LYS A 59 -4.07 -3.82 9.34
C LYS A 59 -5.05 -3.13 10.27
N ASP A 60 -6.35 -3.31 9.99
CA ASP A 60 -7.45 -2.94 10.89
C ASP A 60 -7.59 -3.90 12.09
N SER A 61 -8.56 -3.65 12.96
CA SER A 61 -8.87 -4.51 14.10
C SER A 61 -9.37 -5.91 13.72
N ALA A 62 -9.94 -6.07 12.52
CA ALA A 62 -10.39 -7.36 11.98
C ALA A 62 -9.24 -8.17 11.35
N GLY A 63 -8.06 -7.56 11.20
CA GLY A 63 -6.87 -8.19 10.62
C GLY A 63 -6.76 -8.05 9.09
N ASN A 64 -7.63 -7.25 8.47
CA ASN A 64 -7.54 -6.94 7.04
C ASN A 64 -6.40 -5.96 6.78
N VAL A 65 -5.66 -6.16 5.69
CA VAL A 65 -4.63 -5.21 5.28
C VAL A 65 -5.32 -3.93 4.76
N ILE A 66 -5.08 -2.81 5.44
CA ILE A 66 -5.55 -1.49 5.03
C ILE A 66 -4.65 -0.97 3.91
N THR A 67 -3.34 -1.06 4.12
CA THR A 67 -2.33 -0.55 3.17
C THR A 67 -1.01 -1.30 3.35
N LYS A 68 -0.24 -1.36 2.28
CA LYS A 68 1.13 -1.90 2.30
C LYS A 68 2.00 -1.20 1.27
N GLN A 69 3.30 -1.22 1.50
CA GLN A 69 4.32 -0.75 0.57
C GLN A 69 5.47 -1.75 0.52
N ASP A 70 5.81 -2.19 -0.68
CA ASP A 70 6.99 -3.03 -0.90
C ASP A 70 8.26 -2.26 -0.55
N MET A 71 9.22 -2.96 0.02
CA MET A 71 10.49 -2.38 0.42
C MET A 71 11.46 -2.37 -0.75
N PRO A 72 12.11 -1.25 -1.04
CA PRO A 72 13.15 -1.20 -2.07
C PRO A 72 14.40 -1.95 -1.62
N ILE A 73 15.14 -2.52 -2.57
CA ILE A 73 16.49 -3.04 -2.34
C ILE A 73 17.41 -1.85 -2.06
N SER A 74 18.14 -1.90 -0.97
CA SER A 74 19.18 -0.93 -0.63
C SER A 74 20.22 -1.56 0.28
N GLU A 75 21.33 -2.00 -0.31
CA GLU A 75 22.39 -2.72 0.43
C GLU A 75 23.28 -1.79 1.25
N ASN A 76 23.46 -0.55 0.83
CA ASN A 76 24.46 0.36 1.41
C ASN A 76 23.85 1.45 2.26
N ASP A 77 22.66 1.92 1.92
CA ASP A 77 22.04 3.09 2.55
C ASP A 77 20.72 2.72 3.23
N TRP A 78 20.41 3.40 4.34
CA TRP A 78 19.11 3.35 4.95
C TRP A 78 18.12 4.17 4.12
N VAL A 79 17.01 3.53 3.75
CA VAL A 79 15.92 4.16 3.00
C VAL A 79 14.69 4.28 3.88
N LYS A 80 14.05 5.45 3.88
CA LYS A 80 12.78 5.65 4.55
C LYS A 80 11.65 5.14 3.66
N VAL A 81 10.84 4.23 4.18
CA VAL A 81 9.55 3.82 3.60
C VAL A 81 8.42 4.33 4.48
N GLY A 82 7.23 4.52 3.91
CA GLY A 82 6.11 5.02 4.70
C GLY A 82 4.78 4.83 4.01
N ILE A 83 3.75 4.57 4.80
CA ILE A 83 2.38 4.33 4.36
C ILE A 83 1.40 5.23 5.12
N PRO A 84 0.41 5.83 4.46
CA PRO A 84 -0.74 6.41 5.12
C PRO A 84 -1.66 5.28 5.63
N VAL A 85 -2.23 5.47 6.81
CA VAL A 85 -3.13 4.49 7.44
C VAL A 85 -4.35 5.22 7.97
N LYS A 86 -5.54 4.84 7.48
CA LYS A 86 -6.82 5.33 7.98
C LYS A 86 -7.27 4.47 9.15
N VAL A 87 -7.34 5.06 10.35
CA VAL A 87 -7.86 4.42 11.55
C VAL A 87 -9.31 4.85 11.77
N THR A 88 -10.22 3.89 11.90
CA THR A 88 -11.66 4.15 12.04
C THR A 88 -12.27 3.60 13.32
N ASP A 89 -11.54 2.75 14.05
CA ASP A 89 -12.00 2.05 15.25
C ASP A 89 -11.00 2.12 16.42
N GLY A 90 -10.09 3.08 16.36
CA GLY A 90 -9.09 3.30 17.40
C GLY A 90 -7.97 2.26 17.46
N THR A 91 -7.86 1.38 16.44
CA THR A 91 -6.90 0.27 16.43
C THR A 91 -6.18 0.18 15.09
N MET A 92 -4.87 -0.02 15.11
CA MET A 92 -4.12 -0.46 13.93
C MET A 92 -3.01 -1.43 14.33
N THR A 93 -2.75 -2.42 13.51
CA THR A 93 -1.57 -3.28 13.59
C THR A 93 -0.59 -2.88 12.50
N ILE A 94 0.60 -2.44 12.88
CA ILE A 94 1.69 -2.13 11.96
C ILE A 94 2.71 -3.25 11.99
N GLY A 95 3.32 -3.57 10.84
CA GLY A 95 4.29 -4.63 10.78
C GLY A 95 5.13 -4.63 9.51
N VAL A 96 6.20 -5.40 9.60
CA VAL A 96 7.11 -5.69 8.50
C VAL A 96 7.09 -7.19 8.25
N TYR A 97 6.92 -7.55 7.01
CA TYR A 97 6.91 -8.93 6.54
C TYR A 97 8.03 -9.12 5.51
N GLY A 98 8.71 -10.25 5.59
CA GLY A 98 9.69 -10.68 4.60
C GLY A 98 9.63 -12.19 4.42
N LYS A 99 9.38 -12.64 3.19
CA LYS A 99 9.52 -14.04 2.77
C LYS A 99 10.66 -14.08 1.78
N MET A 100 11.82 -14.56 2.23
CA MET A 100 13.10 -14.35 1.60
C MET A 100 13.78 -15.66 1.26
N SER A 101 14.48 -15.64 0.14
CA SER A 101 15.44 -16.69 -0.27
C SER A 101 16.62 -16.79 0.70
N GLY A 102 17.35 -17.88 0.63
CA GLY A 102 18.56 -18.05 1.47
C GLY A 102 19.63 -17.03 1.14
N SER A 103 20.35 -16.61 2.16
CA SER A 103 21.40 -15.59 2.13
C SER A 103 20.94 -14.15 1.90
N MET A 104 19.64 -13.92 1.73
CA MET A 104 19.06 -12.57 1.72
C MET A 104 18.95 -12.02 3.14
N TRP A 105 18.81 -10.71 3.26
CA TRP A 105 18.78 -10.05 4.55
C TRP A 105 17.97 -8.76 4.53
N MET A 106 17.42 -8.40 5.67
CA MET A 106 16.71 -7.15 5.91
C MET A 106 17.06 -6.60 7.28
N ASN A 107 17.31 -5.31 7.35
CA ASN A 107 17.42 -4.56 8.58
C ASN A 107 16.28 -3.55 8.67
N LEU A 108 15.76 -3.39 9.87
CA LEU A 108 14.67 -2.48 10.20
C LEU A 108 15.06 -1.64 11.40
N ASP A 109 14.78 -0.36 11.33
CA ASP A 109 15.03 0.58 12.42
C ASP A 109 14.04 1.74 12.36
N ASN A 110 13.96 2.52 13.45
CA ASN A 110 13.21 3.77 13.56
C ASN A 110 11.77 3.67 12.98
N VAL A 111 11.00 2.69 13.47
CA VAL A 111 9.58 2.58 13.12
C VAL A 111 8.80 3.64 13.89
N GLU A 112 8.09 4.48 13.17
CA GLU A 112 7.31 5.59 13.72
C GLU A 112 5.86 5.54 13.22
N ALA A 113 4.93 5.93 14.07
CA ALA A 113 3.55 6.18 13.68
C ALA A 113 3.13 7.52 14.28
N TYR A 114 2.68 8.44 13.46
CA TYR A 114 2.23 9.76 13.92
C TYR A 114 0.88 10.13 13.32
N TYR A 115 0.04 10.77 14.13
CA TYR A 115 -1.27 11.24 13.73
C TYR A 115 -1.15 12.46 12.81
N ALA A 116 -1.75 12.39 11.64
CA ALA A 116 -1.73 13.45 10.64
C ALA A 116 -2.99 14.33 10.66
N GLY A 117 -4.02 13.91 11.37
CA GLY A 117 -5.28 14.63 11.50
C GLY A 117 -6.51 13.77 11.19
N PRO A 118 -7.72 14.34 11.32
CA PRO A 118 -8.96 13.71 10.90
C PRO A 118 -8.88 13.31 9.43
N THR A 119 -9.60 12.27 9.04
CA THR A 119 -9.70 11.90 7.63
C THR A 119 -10.32 13.06 6.84
N ASP A 120 -9.70 13.39 5.73
CA ASP A 120 -10.15 14.49 4.87
C ASP A 120 -11.47 14.10 4.17
N THR A 121 -12.48 15.00 4.22
CA THR A 121 -13.81 14.74 3.64
C THR A 121 -13.75 14.54 2.13
N ASP A 122 -12.81 15.18 1.42
CA ASP A 122 -12.64 15.03 -0.03
C ASP A 122 -12.05 13.67 -0.37
N VAL A 123 -11.13 13.16 0.47
CA VAL A 123 -10.60 11.80 0.36
C VAL A 123 -11.72 10.78 0.57
N ASP A 124 -12.51 10.93 1.65
CA ASP A 124 -13.65 10.04 1.93
C ASP A 124 -14.69 10.04 0.80
N ALA A 125 -14.98 11.20 0.21
CA ALA A 125 -15.91 11.31 -0.91
C ALA A 125 -15.37 10.60 -2.16
N THR A 126 -14.08 10.76 -2.45
CA THR A 126 -13.42 10.09 -3.58
C THR A 126 -13.40 8.58 -3.39
N GLU A 127 -13.05 8.08 -2.20
CA GLU A 127 -13.07 6.64 -1.89
C GLU A 127 -14.45 6.03 -2.07
N LYS A 128 -15.52 6.72 -1.62
CA LYS A 128 -16.90 6.27 -1.81
C LYS A 128 -17.30 6.20 -3.27
N GLN A 129 -16.85 7.14 -4.10
CA GLN A 129 -17.10 7.10 -5.55
C GLN A 129 -16.40 5.91 -6.21
N ILE A 130 -15.16 5.62 -5.81
CA ILE A 130 -14.41 4.46 -6.30
C ILE A 130 -15.09 3.15 -5.87
N ASP A 131 -15.51 3.04 -4.60
CA ASP A 131 -16.19 1.84 -4.08
C ASP A 131 -17.55 1.60 -4.77
N ALA A 132 -18.21 2.67 -5.23
CA ALA A 132 -19.49 2.59 -5.93
C ALA A 132 -19.39 2.09 -7.39
N LEU A 133 -18.20 1.96 -7.96
CA LEU A 133 -18.01 1.52 -9.36
C LEU A 133 -18.53 0.11 -9.63
N GLY A 134 -18.45 -0.81 -8.65
CA GLY A 134 -18.96 -2.18 -8.77
C GLY A 134 -18.40 -2.95 -9.97
N ASP A 135 -19.25 -3.74 -10.62
CA ASP A 135 -18.89 -4.49 -11.83
C ASP A 135 -18.78 -3.55 -13.04
N ILE A 136 -17.63 -3.63 -13.72
CA ILE A 136 -17.33 -2.72 -14.84
C ILE A 136 -17.92 -3.22 -16.14
N THR A 137 -18.70 -2.37 -16.78
CA THR A 137 -19.33 -2.54 -18.09
C THR A 137 -19.03 -1.33 -18.98
N LEU A 138 -19.44 -1.38 -20.24
CA LEU A 138 -19.35 -0.20 -21.14
C LEU A 138 -20.17 1.00 -20.64
N ALA A 139 -21.23 0.77 -19.85
CA ALA A 139 -22.02 1.84 -19.23
C ALA A 139 -21.34 2.48 -18.01
N SER A 140 -20.24 1.93 -17.51
CA SER A 140 -19.51 2.47 -16.36
C SER A 140 -18.59 3.64 -16.71
N GLU A 141 -18.54 4.06 -17.98
CA GLU A 141 -17.61 5.09 -18.48
C GLU A 141 -17.72 6.40 -17.71
N ASP A 142 -18.93 6.93 -17.56
CA ASP A 142 -19.16 8.20 -16.88
C ASP A 142 -18.80 8.12 -15.39
N ALA A 143 -19.20 7.06 -14.71
CA ALA A 143 -18.87 6.85 -13.29
C ALA A 143 -17.37 6.74 -13.05
N ILE A 144 -16.63 6.04 -13.92
CA ILE A 144 -15.17 5.94 -13.85
C ILE A 144 -14.53 7.31 -14.11
N ALA A 145 -15.04 8.08 -15.09
CA ALA A 145 -14.53 9.41 -15.38
C ALA A 145 -14.77 10.39 -14.22
N GLU A 146 -15.91 10.33 -13.55
CA GLU A 146 -16.22 11.12 -12.36
C GLU A 146 -15.29 10.76 -11.19
N ALA A 147 -15.11 9.47 -10.89
CA ALA A 147 -14.19 9.01 -9.84
C ALA A 147 -12.73 9.44 -10.14
N ARG A 148 -12.30 9.37 -11.41
CA ARG A 148 -11.00 9.85 -11.85
C ARG A 148 -10.87 11.37 -11.68
N ALA A 149 -11.89 12.15 -12.02
CA ALA A 149 -11.89 13.59 -11.86
C ALA A 149 -11.81 13.98 -10.37
N ALA A 150 -12.57 13.31 -9.49
CA ALA A 150 -12.49 13.51 -8.05
C ALA A 150 -11.08 13.22 -7.51
N TYR A 151 -10.49 12.08 -7.89
CA TYR A 151 -9.12 11.74 -7.50
C TYR A 151 -8.09 12.79 -7.99
N ASN A 152 -8.22 13.26 -9.22
CA ASN A 152 -7.29 14.24 -9.80
C ASN A 152 -7.40 15.62 -9.12
N ALA A 153 -8.57 15.98 -8.58
CA ALA A 153 -8.79 17.21 -7.84
C ALA A 153 -8.12 17.25 -6.46
N LEU A 154 -7.77 16.08 -5.91
CA LEU A 154 -7.07 15.98 -4.63
C LEU A 154 -5.65 16.54 -4.72
N THR A 155 -5.17 17.13 -3.63
CA THR A 155 -3.75 17.46 -3.45
C THR A 155 -2.89 16.21 -3.37
N ASP A 156 -1.57 16.33 -3.54
CA ASP A 156 -0.67 15.19 -3.47
C ASP A 156 -0.72 14.47 -2.11
N LEU A 157 -0.88 15.21 -1.01
CA LEU A 157 -1.06 14.64 0.33
C LEU A 157 -2.39 13.89 0.48
N GLN A 158 -3.47 14.41 -0.08
CA GLN A 158 -4.77 13.74 -0.10
C GLN A 158 -4.74 12.47 -0.95
N LYS A 159 -4.10 12.52 -2.14
CA LYS A 159 -3.92 11.34 -3.00
C LYS A 159 -3.21 10.18 -2.30
N MET A 160 -2.23 10.50 -1.45
CA MET A 160 -1.54 9.48 -0.64
C MET A 160 -2.44 8.82 0.41
N GLN A 161 -3.58 9.43 0.76
CA GLN A 161 -4.54 8.91 1.72
C GLN A 161 -5.64 8.04 1.09
N VAL A 162 -5.77 8.03 -0.24
CA VAL A 162 -6.76 7.22 -0.96
C VAL A 162 -6.33 5.75 -0.96
N ASN A 163 -7.02 4.92 -0.18
CA ASN A 163 -6.64 3.51 0.03
C ASN A 163 -7.09 2.57 -1.11
N ASN A 164 -8.11 2.96 -1.87
CA ASN A 164 -8.71 2.14 -2.92
C ASN A 164 -8.34 2.61 -4.35
N TYR A 165 -7.26 3.37 -4.51
CA TYR A 165 -6.82 3.87 -5.82
C TYR A 165 -6.55 2.76 -6.84
N GLU A 166 -6.05 1.61 -6.41
CA GLU A 166 -5.83 0.45 -7.28
C GLU A 166 -7.15 -0.07 -7.89
N THR A 167 -8.26 0.05 -7.16
CA THR A 167 -9.60 -0.31 -7.68
C THR A 167 -9.98 0.58 -8.86
N LEU A 168 -9.72 1.90 -8.77
CA LEU A 168 -9.95 2.82 -9.87
C LEU A 168 -9.10 2.49 -11.10
N GLN A 169 -7.81 2.18 -10.91
CA GLN A 169 -6.92 1.78 -12.01
C GLN A 169 -7.42 0.52 -12.72
N LYS A 170 -7.79 -0.51 -11.95
CA LYS A 170 -8.35 -1.76 -12.50
C LYS A 170 -9.67 -1.53 -13.25
N ALA A 171 -10.51 -0.61 -12.76
CA ALA A 171 -11.76 -0.25 -13.43
C ALA A 171 -11.49 0.41 -14.80
N GLU A 172 -10.53 1.30 -14.88
CA GLU A 172 -10.11 1.95 -16.13
C GLU A 172 -9.52 0.95 -17.13
N GLU A 173 -8.65 0.07 -16.68
CA GLU A 173 -8.07 -0.99 -17.50
C GLU A 173 -9.17 -1.89 -18.06
N LYS A 174 -10.11 -2.32 -17.20
CA LYS A 174 -11.23 -3.16 -17.61
C LYS A 174 -12.16 -2.49 -18.63
N LEU A 175 -12.45 -1.20 -18.44
CA LEU A 175 -13.24 -0.43 -19.40
C LEU A 175 -12.53 -0.33 -20.77
N ALA A 176 -11.22 -0.12 -20.76
CA ALA A 176 -10.43 -0.05 -21.99
C ALA A 176 -10.46 -1.38 -22.77
N GLU A 177 -10.32 -2.51 -22.09
CA GLU A 177 -10.47 -3.85 -22.68
C GLU A 177 -11.85 -4.03 -23.32
N LEU A 178 -12.93 -3.70 -22.59
CA LEU A 178 -14.30 -3.83 -23.08
C LEU A 178 -14.56 -2.96 -24.33
N LYS A 179 -14.00 -1.76 -24.37
CA LYS A 179 -14.10 -0.87 -25.54
C LYS A 179 -13.36 -1.41 -26.75
N GLU A 180 -12.17 -1.98 -26.55
CA GLU A 180 -11.40 -2.61 -27.62
C GLU A 180 -12.15 -3.80 -28.20
N ASP A 181 -12.71 -4.65 -27.36
CA ASP A 181 -13.48 -5.82 -27.79
C ASP A 181 -14.76 -5.42 -28.54
N ALA A 182 -15.48 -4.42 -28.06
CA ALA A 182 -16.64 -3.87 -28.76
C ALA A 182 -16.28 -3.29 -30.13
N ALA A 183 -15.12 -2.65 -30.25
CA ALA A 183 -14.63 -2.13 -31.53
C ALA A 183 -14.29 -3.27 -32.52
N LYS A 184 -13.68 -4.36 -32.05
CA LYS A 184 -13.39 -5.56 -32.87
C LYS A 184 -14.68 -6.19 -33.40
N VAL A 185 -15.70 -6.33 -32.57
CA VAL A 185 -17.01 -6.87 -32.98
C VAL A 185 -17.62 -6.01 -34.09
N LYS A 186 -17.69 -4.68 -33.89
CA LYS A 186 -18.21 -3.75 -34.92
C LYS A 186 -17.43 -3.83 -36.24
N ALA A 187 -16.10 -3.98 -36.17
CA ALA A 187 -15.29 -4.10 -37.37
C ALA A 187 -15.61 -5.37 -38.18
N VAL A 188 -15.92 -6.47 -37.53
CA VAL A 188 -16.33 -7.74 -38.17
C VAL A 188 -17.73 -7.60 -38.77
N GLU A 189 -18.69 -7.04 -38.04
CA GLU A 189 -20.07 -6.82 -38.52
C GLU A 189 -20.13 -5.93 -39.75
N SER A 190 -19.21 -4.96 -39.87
CA SER A 190 -19.17 -4.04 -41.03
C SER A 190 -18.57 -4.69 -42.30
N GLN A 191 -18.04 -5.90 -42.22
CA GLN A 191 -17.45 -6.64 -43.35
C GLN A 191 -18.39 -7.70 -43.92
N ILE A 192 -19.57 -7.88 -43.34
CA ILE A 192 -20.62 -8.80 -43.75
C ILE A 192 -21.70 -8.03 -44.53
#